data_07ba3ddc2f93adc4f18df94faa189aa9
#
_entry.id   07ba3ddc2f93adc4f18df94faa189aa9
#
_cell.length_a   1.000
_cell.length_b   1.000
_cell.length_c   1.000
_cell.angle_alpha   90.00
_cell.angle_beta   90.00
_cell.angle_gamma   90.00
#
_symmetry.space_group_name_H-M   'P 1'
#
loop_
_entity.id
_entity.type
_entity.pdbx_description
1 polymer ?
#
loop_
_entity_poly.entity_id
_entity_poly.type
_entity_poly.pdbx_seq_one_letter_code
_entity_poly.pdbx_strand_id
1 'polypeptide(L)'
;ATVWTVGDSTVCSFNDTYYYPRYGWGTQLEHYFDSSLTVKNLALSGRSSKSYVQEEQYQTLMQGMKAGDYLFVGFGHNDEKADEGRYTNPNGNYLTEGSFANSLYVNYVKPAQEKGVTVVLCTPIVRRTATGIWEDSNLHITSDSGKFEGGNYAEAIRKMGEDLDITVVDMTTLTKNLYDELGVDETLNLHAWTSSSGTSVDNTHTNIYGARYNAYMMTRILKEQNIPGLSEHIKEAQKPLKSEVLQPNPDYKEAEYTPVTDVSQLWKQIGIWSGSVFGDLGGKPSKATHVLEGLENNTVHIKSTKGKITDTSDGIAMYYYKVPAKSVFTLSAKMRVLSYDVHDQASFGLMVRDAVWLDMNTKDMMGDYVAAGPLKLSKQGNVWNCFARKSGALTRGGICVNEIAAGDVIDVKIESSTDGYACTFGKEETITGGFDFKLTSIDSDYVYVGMYVARNADVTFSDVKLIVDGKEVTAEPEQPSEPEQPTTPERPTTPEQPTTPSEPTTPEQPT
;
A
#
# COMPACT_ATOMS: atom_id res chain seq x y z
N ALA A 1 16.85 19.64 23.21
CA ALA A 1 15.46 19.16 23.24
C ALA A 1 15.15 18.37 21.98
N THR A 2 14.14 17.51 22.05
CA THR A 2 13.69 16.71 20.90
C THR A 2 12.37 17.26 20.36
N VAL A 3 12.28 17.38 19.04
CA VAL A 3 11.05 17.60 18.30
C VAL A 3 10.58 16.24 17.79
N TRP A 4 9.55 15.72 18.41
CA TRP A 4 8.88 14.50 18.03
C TRP A 4 7.82 14.84 16.99
N THR A 5 7.73 14.08 15.90
CA THR A 5 6.66 14.20 14.93
C THR A 5 5.89 12.90 14.79
N VAL A 6 4.58 12.98 14.86
CA VAL A 6 3.66 11.87 14.60
C VAL A 6 2.65 12.29 13.55
N GLY A 7 2.17 11.34 12.79
CA GLY A 7 1.24 11.58 11.72
C GLY A 7 1.18 10.42 10.73
N ASP A 8 0.66 10.72 9.57
CA ASP A 8 0.42 9.77 8.49
C ASP A 8 1.47 9.85 7.36
N SER A 9 1.09 9.39 6.17
CA SER A 9 1.94 9.38 4.98
C SER A 9 2.38 10.77 4.50
N THR A 10 1.70 11.83 4.89
CA THR A 10 2.09 13.21 4.53
C THR A 10 3.18 13.77 5.44
N VAL A 11 3.49 13.07 6.52
CA VAL A 11 4.51 13.44 7.52
C VAL A 11 5.69 12.46 7.51
N CYS A 12 5.47 11.20 7.20
CA CYS A 12 6.44 10.11 7.40
C CYS A 12 7.57 10.10 6.37
N SER A 13 8.61 9.32 6.70
CA SER A 13 9.63 8.88 5.74
C SER A 13 9.21 7.59 5.04
N PHE A 14 9.70 7.41 3.82
CA PHE A 14 9.47 6.21 3.02
C PHE A 14 10.82 5.56 2.73
N ASN A 15 11.04 4.40 3.31
CA ASN A 15 12.30 3.67 3.21
C ASN A 15 12.28 2.55 2.17
N ASP A 16 11.11 2.31 1.57
CA ASP A 16 10.98 1.30 0.55
C ASP A 16 10.82 1.92 -0.84
N THR A 17 11.09 1.09 -1.83
CA THR A 17 11.01 1.45 -3.23
C THR A 17 9.58 1.48 -3.78
N TYR A 18 8.65 1.08 -2.96
CA TYR A 18 7.25 1.09 -3.30
C TYR A 18 6.73 2.52 -3.54
N TYR A 19 7.25 3.51 -2.78
CA TYR A 19 6.83 4.89 -2.88
C TYR A 19 7.92 5.77 -3.47
N TYR A 20 7.82 6.15 -4.72
CA TYR A 20 8.82 7.00 -5.37
C TYR A 20 8.18 8.25 -5.98
N PRO A 21 8.76 9.41 -5.78
CA PRO A 21 9.66 9.84 -4.68
C PRO A 21 8.84 10.52 -3.58
N ARG A 22 8.18 9.76 -2.74
CA ARG A 22 7.36 10.29 -1.65
C ARG A 22 8.20 10.75 -0.47
N TYR A 23 7.90 11.96 0.01
CA TYR A 23 8.48 12.54 1.22
C TYR A 23 7.40 13.23 2.02
N GLY A 24 7.23 12.87 3.31
CA GLY A 24 6.41 13.65 4.23
C GLY A 24 7.18 14.87 4.77
N TRP A 25 6.47 15.92 5.15
CA TRP A 25 7.11 17.16 5.64
C TRP A 25 7.95 16.94 6.92
N GLY A 26 7.64 15.94 7.73
CA GLY A 26 8.42 15.57 8.90
C GLY A 26 9.88 15.20 8.59
N THR A 27 10.14 14.72 7.38
CA THR A 27 11.50 14.37 6.92
C THR A 27 12.37 15.59 6.65
N GLN A 28 11.78 16.77 6.50
CA GLN A 28 12.46 18.00 6.11
C GLN A 28 12.58 19.05 7.24
N LEU A 29 11.98 18.80 8.39
CA LEU A 29 11.99 19.74 9.52
C LEU A 29 13.39 20.00 10.05
N GLU A 30 14.23 18.99 10.15
CA GLU A 30 15.60 19.10 10.67
C GLU A 30 16.43 20.09 9.84
N HIS A 31 16.11 20.25 8.56
CA HIS A 31 16.77 21.23 7.71
C HIS A 31 16.64 22.67 8.22
N TYR A 32 15.54 22.98 8.91
CA TYR A 32 15.19 24.32 9.38
C TYR A 32 15.50 24.58 10.85
N PHE A 33 15.91 23.56 11.60
CA PHE A 33 16.34 23.75 12.99
C PHE A 33 17.87 23.77 13.08
N ASP A 34 18.39 24.49 14.07
CA ASP A 34 19.82 24.39 14.41
C ASP A 34 20.13 23.13 15.23
N SER A 35 21.38 22.92 15.55
CA SER A 35 21.85 21.72 16.26
C SER A 35 21.38 21.57 17.72
N SER A 36 20.67 22.56 18.26
CA SER A 36 20.09 22.52 19.62
C SER A 36 18.85 21.64 19.71
N LEU A 37 18.23 21.37 18.56
CA LEU A 37 17.05 20.53 18.44
C LEU A 37 17.34 19.27 17.61
N THR A 38 16.86 18.15 18.08
CA THR A 38 16.90 16.88 17.33
C THR A 38 15.50 16.53 16.88
N VAL A 39 15.30 16.27 15.61
CA VAL A 39 14.00 15.83 15.07
C VAL A 39 13.91 14.31 15.07
N LYS A 40 12.85 13.78 15.62
CA LYS A 40 12.51 12.35 15.56
C LYS A 40 11.16 12.17 14.90
N ASN A 41 11.18 11.79 13.65
CA ASN A 41 9.98 11.55 12.87
C ASN A 41 9.52 10.09 13.06
N LEU A 42 8.42 9.90 13.80
CA LEU A 42 7.81 8.60 14.07
C LEU A 42 6.51 8.38 13.28
N ALA A 43 6.18 9.26 12.35
CA ALA A 43 4.98 9.16 11.54
C ALA A 43 4.97 7.88 10.68
N LEU A 44 3.79 7.34 10.42
CA LEU A 44 3.60 6.11 9.65
C LEU A 44 2.53 6.26 8.56
N SER A 45 2.85 5.79 7.37
CA SER A 45 1.91 5.77 6.25
C SER A 45 0.64 5.00 6.58
N GLY A 46 -0.51 5.53 6.16
CA GLY A 46 -1.81 4.87 6.26
C GLY A 46 -2.45 4.87 7.66
N ARG A 47 -1.85 5.56 8.65
CA ARG A 47 -2.37 5.59 10.02
C ARG A 47 -3.24 6.82 10.25
N SER A 48 -4.33 6.61 10.98
CA SER A 48 -5.12 7.67 11.59
C SER A 48 -4.67 7.93 13.04
N SER A 49 -5.16 8.99 13.65
CA SER A 49 -4.90 9.26 15.07
C SER A 49 -5.31 8.08 15.98
N LYS A 50 -6.34 7.35 15.57
CA LYS A 50 -6.87 6.17 16.25
C LYS A 50 -6.01 4.92 16.00
N SER A 51 -5.68 4.61 14.75
CA SER A 51 -4.97 3.37 14.41
C SER A 51 -3.48 3.41 14.79
N TYR A 52 -2.88 4.59 14.83
CA TYR A 52 -1.46 4.76 15.17
C TYR A 52 -1.13 4.30 16.61
N VAL A 53 -2.09 4.33 17.52
CA VAL A 53 -1.92 3.93 18.93
C VAL A 53 -1.50 2.46 19.09
N GLN A 54 -1.80 1.62 18.10
CA GLN A 54 -1.44 0.20 18.09
C GLN A 54 0.00 -0.07 17.61
N GLU A 55 0.71 0.96 17.15
CA GLU A 55 2.03 0.82 16.56
C GLU A 55 3.15 0.90 17.60
N GLU A 56 4.27 0.25 17.30
CA GLU A 56 5.49 0.31 18.13
C GLU A 56 6.00 1.74 18.27
N GLN A 57 5.85 2.56 17.22
CA GLN A 57 6.24 3.96 17.22
C GLN A 57 5.48 4.78 18.25
N TYR A 58 4.22 4.46 18.51
CA TYR A 58 3.47 5.10 19.58
C TYR A 58 4.07 4.79 20.96
N GLN A 59 4.48 3.54 21.19
CA GLN A 59 5.16 3.17 22.43
C GLN A 59 6.51 3.88 22.56
N THR A 60 7.27 3.95 21.47
CA THR A 60 8.54 4.70 21.41
C THR A 60 8.34 6.17 21.75
N LEU A 61 7.28 6.81 21.21
CA LEU A 61 6.92 8.18 21.56
C LEU A 61 6.61 8.32 23.04
N MET A 62 5.71 7.48 23.58
CA MET A 62 5.27 7.57 24.96
C MET A 62 6.40 7.35 25.96
N GLN A 63 7.35 6.50 25.66
CA GLN A 63 8.52 6.23 26.50
C GLN A 63 9.62 7.29 26.33
N GLY A 64 9.75 7.87 25.14
CA GLY A 64 10.85 8.76 24.81
C GLY A 64 10.62 10.24 25.14
N MET A 65 9.38 10.71 25.13
CA MET A 65 9.05 12.11 25.44
C MET A 65 9.37 12.48 26.91
N LYS A 66 9.96 13.65 27.08
CA LYS A 66 10.29 14.21 28.39
C LYS A 66 10.07 15.72 28.44
N ALA A 67 10.03 16.26 29.64
CA ALA A 67 9.84 17.71 29.86
C ALA A 67 10.83 18.52 29.04
N GLY A 68 10.33 19.57 28.39
CA GLY A 68 11.10 20.45 27.51
C GLY A 68 11.22 19.97 26.06
N ASP A 69 10.64 18.81 25.71
CA ASP A 69 10.50 18.38 24.32
C ASP A 69 9.26 19.03 23.66
N TYR A 70 9.16 18.83 22.34
CA TYR A 70 8.06 19.30 21.51
C TYR A 70 7.42 18.13 20.77
N LEU A 71 6.09 18.14 20.65
CA LEU A 71 5.34 17.12 19.89
C LEU A 71 4.52 17.79 18.78
N PHE A 72 4.85 17.47 17.54
CA PHE A 72 4.08 17.91 16.36
C PHE A 72 3.15 16.77 15.93
N VAL A 73 1.86 17.07 15.85
CA VAL A 73 0.80 16.08 15.57
C VAL A 73 0.15 16.43 14.23
N GLY A 74 0.33 15.56 13.23
CA GLY A 74 -0.11 15.77 11.85
C GLY A 74 -0.94 14.60 11.30
N PHE A 75 -2.12 14.36 11.86
CA PHE A 75 -3.10 13.39 11.37
C PHE A 75 -4.25 14.06 10.63
N GLY A 76 -5.05 13.28 9.93
CA GLY A 76 -6.28 13.71 9.26
C GLY A 76 -6.60 12.91 8.00
N HIS A 77 -5.63 12.70 7.11
CA HIS A 77 -5.83 12.01 5.83
C HIS A 77 -6.42 10.59 5.96
N ASN A 78 -6.20 9.92 7.07
CA ASN A 78 -6.71 8.57 7.33
C ASN A 78 -7.84 8.56 8.35
N ASP A 79 -7.94 9.55 9.21
CA ASP A 79 -9.08 9.74 10.12
C ASP A 79 -10.39 9.91 9.37
N GLU A 80 -10.35 10.52 8.18
CA GLU A 80 -11.51 10.73 7.30
C GLU A 80 -11.94 9.48 6.50
N LYS A 81 -11.19 8.36 6.61
CA LYS A 81 -11.54 7.12 5.91
C LYS A 81 -12.72 6.43 6.57
N ALA A 82 -13.74 6.12 5.78
CA ALA A 82 -14.96 5.48 6.25
C ALA A 82 -14.75 3.97 6.51
N ASP A 83 -13.86 3.65 7.44
CA ASP A 83 -13.60 2.30 7.93
C ASP A 83 -13.40 2.26 9.45
N GLU A 84 -13.77 1.15 10.08
CA GLU A 84 -13.73 0.97 11.54
C GLU A 84 -12.34 1.13 12.15
N GLY A 85 -11.31 0.77 11.41
CA GLY A 85 -9.94 0.79 11.92
C GLY A 85 -9.35 2.18 12.02
N ARG A 86 -9.77 3.10 11.14
CA ARG A 86 -9.15 4.42 10.99
C ARG A 86 -10.06 5.59 11.33
N TYR A 87 -11.35 5.45 11.07
CA TYR A 87 -12.31 6.55 11.21
C TYR A 87 -12.34 7.14 12.62
N THR A 88 -12.31 8.47 12.68
CA THR A 88 -12.71 9.27 13.85
C THR A 88 -13.74 10.30 13.39
N ASN A 89 -14.72 10.62 14.24
CA ASN A 89 -15.80 11.55 13.87
C ASN A 89 -15.28 13.00 13.85
N PRO A 90 -15.38 13.72 12.72
CA PRO A 90 -14.93 15.12 12.66
C PRO A 90 -15.75 16.07 13.52
N ASN A 91 -16.94 15.67 13.94
CA ASN A 91 -17.86 16.45 14.76
C ASN A 91 -17.63 16.21 16.26
N GLY A 92 -18.03 17.14 17.08
CA GLY A 92 -17.77 17.13 18.51
C GLY A 92 -16.49 17.89 18.88
N ASN A 93 -16.11 17.83 20.14
CA ASN A 93 -14.90 18.49 20.64
C ASN A 93 -13.95 17.48 21.31
N TYR A 94 -12.88 17.96 21.93
CA TYR A 94 -11.85 17.10 22.55
C TYR A 94 -12.36 16.24 23.71
N LEU A 95 -13.55 16.51 24.26
CA LEU A 95 -14.22 15.73 25.31
C LEU A 95 -15.24 14.73 24.73
N THR A 96 -15.57 14.85 23.44
CA THR A 96 -16.56 13.97 22.80
C THR A 96 -15.91 12.64 22.40
N GLU A 97 -16.21 11.58 23.10
CA GLU A 97 -15.68 10.24 22.81
C GLU A 97 -15.96 9.84 21.35
N GLY A 98 -14.97 9.29 20.67
CA GLY A 98 -15.04 8.88 19.28
C GLY A 98 -14.83 10.01 18.27
N SER A 99 -14.75 11.27 18.71
CA SER A 99 -14.42 12.39 17.84
C SER A 99 -12.92 12.41 17.46
N PHE A 100 -12.62 13.06 16.35
CA PHE A 100 -11.24 13.30 15.93
C PHE A 100 -10.47 14.13 16.96
N ALA A 101 -11.08 15.20 17.45
CA ALA A 101 -10.50 16.03 18.50
C ALA A 101 -10.24 15.24 19.79
N ASN A 102 -11.16 14.37 20.20
CA ASN A 102 -10.96 13.51 21.37
C ASN A 102 -9.83 12.50 21.16
N SER A 103 -9.76 11.88 19.98
CA SER A 103 -8.66 10.96 19.65
C SER A 103 -7.29 11.66 19.74
N LEU A 104 -7.17 12.87 19.20
CA LEU A 104 -5.95 13.67 19.32
C LEU A 104 -5.64 14.05 20.77
N TYR A 105 -6.66 14.42 21.53
CA TYR A 105 -6.49 14.86 22.91
C TYR A 105 -6.03 13.72 23.83
N VAL A 106 -6.79 12.62 23.86
CA VAL A 106 -6.51 11.53 24.83
C VAL A 106 -5.25 10.75 24.47
N ASN A 107 -4.94 10.62 23.19
CA ASN A 107 -3.82 9.80 22.75
C ASN A 107 -2.50 10.56 22.62
N TYR A 108 -2.52 11.88 22.39
CA TYR A 108 -1.30 12.64 22.10
C TYR A 108 -1.15 13.88 23.00
N VAL A 109 -2.14 14.76 23.02
CA VAL A 109 -2.03 16.05 23.71
C VAL A 109 -1.92 15.89 25.20
N LYS A 110 -2.87 15.22 25.82
CA LYS A 110 -2.89 15.02 27.26
C LYS A 110 -1.65 14.30 27.77
N PRO A 111 -1.24 13.15 27.23
CA PRO A 111 -0.02 12.47 27.67
C PRO A 111 1.26 13.31 27.51
N ALA A 112 1.35 14.12 26.43
CA ALA A 112 2.47 15.01 26.21
C ALA A 112 2.51 16.13 27.26
N GLN A 113 1.38 16.78 27.50
CA GLN A 113 1.27 17.85 28.50
C GLN A 113 1.58 17.35 29.92
N GLU A 114 1.12 16.17 30.28
CA GLU A 114 1.43 15.53 31.57
C GLU A 114 2.93 15.27 31.79
N LYS A 115 3.67 15.14 30.68
CA LYS A 115 5.14 14.99 30.67
C LYS A 115 5.91 16.30 30.57
N GLY A 116 5.21 17.44 30.49
CA GLY A 116 5.83 18.75 30.27
C GLY A 116 6.36 18.96 28.84
N VAL A 117 5.74 18.31 27.87
CA VAL A 117 6.05 18.44 26.43
C VAL A 117 5.12 19.48 25.83
N THR A 118 5.67 20.40 25.05
CA THR A 118 4.90 21.40 24.31
C THR A 118 4.33 20.80 23.04
N VAL A 119 3.01 20.90 22.84
CA VAL A 119 2.31 20.33 21.68
C VAL A 119 2.08 21.40 20.63
N VAL A 120 2.33 21.02 19.38
CA VAL A 120 1.96 21.78 18.17
C VAL A 120 1.02 20.91 17.35
N LEU A 121 -0.20 21.37 17.11
CA LEU A 121 -1.17 20.71 16.25
C LEU A 121 -0.99 21.21 14.81
N CYS A 122 -1.02 20.30 13.86
CA CYS A 122 -0.92 20.63 12.44
C CYS A 122 -2.18 20.16 11.72
N THR A 123 -2.88 21.05 11.04
CA THR A 123 -3.96 20.62 10.15
C THR A 123 -3.37 19.88 8.94
N PRO A 124 -4.10 18.94 8.31
CA PRO A 124 -3.59 18.19 7.18
C PRO A 124 -3.31 19.10 5.98
N ILE A 125 -2.27 18.79 5.22
CA ILE A 125 -2.01 19.47 3.93
C ILE A 125 -3.14 19.16 2.95
N VAL A 126 -3.44 20.07 2.03
CA VAL A 126 -4.48 19.85 1.01
C VAL A 126 -4.10 18.70 0.06
N ARG A 127 -5.10 18.07 -0.54
CA ARG A 127 -4.92 17.30 -1.77
C ARG A 127 -4.92 18.23 -2.95
N ARG A 128 -3.97 18.04 -3.87
CA ARG A 128 -3.86 18.86 -5.08
C ARG A 128 -5.13 18.77 -5.92
N THR A 129 -5.65 19.90 -6.34
CA THR A 129 -6.68 19.94 -7.37
C THR A 129 -6.04 19.90 -8.75
N ALA A 130 -6.51 19.02 -9.62
CA ALA A 130 -6.03 18.92 -10.99
C ALA A 130 -6.63 19.97 -11.94
N THR A 131 -7.67 20.66 -11.50
CA THR A 131 -8.44 21.63 -12.31
C THR A 131 -8.28 23.08 -11.84
N GLY A 132 -7.70 23.30 -10.66
CA GLY A 132 -7.67 24.60 -10.00
C GLY A 132 -8.97 24.95 -9.25
N ILE A 133 -9.99 24.10 -9.32
CA ILE A 133 -11.24 24.25 -8.58
C ILE A 133 -11.12 23.41 -7.31
N TRP A 134 -11.30 24.04 -6.16
CA TRP A 134 -11.26 23.37 -4.87
C TRP A 134 -12.59 22.65 -4.59
N GLU A 135 -12.49 21.39 -4.27
CA GLU A 135 -13.58 20.56 -3.78
C GLU A 135 -13.41 20.28 -2.28
N ASP A 136 -14.49 19.94 -1.60
CA ASP A 136 -14.46 19.62 -0.18
C ASP A 136 -13.42 18.55 0.16
N SER A 137 -13.31 17.52 -0.65
CA SER A 137 -12.36 16.42 -0.47
C SER A 137 -10.88 16.87 -0.53
N ASN A 138 -10.58 17.93 -1.27
CA ASN A 138 -9.24 18.51 -1.28
C ASN A 138 -8.88 19.16 0.08
N LEU A 139 -9.89 19.65 0.80
CA LEU A 139 -9.78 20.43 2.03
C LEU A 139 -10.12 19.62 3.29
N HIS A 140 -10.20 18.30 3.20
CA HIS A 140 -10.53 17.40 4.30
C HIS A 140 -11.92 17.63 4.90
N ILE A 141 -12.86 17.96 4.04
CA ILE A 141 -14.29 18.05 4.33
C ILE A 141 -14.95 16.84 3.69
N THR A 142 -15.61 16.01 4.49
CA THR A 142 -16.21 14.77 4.05
C THR A 142 -17.73 14.81 4.15
N SER A 143 -18.39 14.01 3.32
CA SER A 143 -19.83 13.73 3.41
C SER A 143 -20.08 12.50 4.25
N ASP A 144 -21.31 12.34 4.73
CA ASP A 144 -21.75 11.13 5.42
C ASP A 144 -21.56 9.89 4.54
N SER A 145 -21.08 8.82 5.13
CA SER A 145 -20.86 7.54 4.47
C SER A 145 -21.36 6.39 5.37
N GLY A 146 -22.62 6.00 5.20
CA GLY A 146 -23.27 5.03 6.08
C GLY A 146 -23.33 5.53 7.52
N LYS A 147 -22.74 4.77 8.44
CA LYS A 147 -22.63 5.14 9.86
C LYS A 147 -21.49 6.14 10.16
N PHE A 148 -20.66 6.45 9.18
CA PHE A 148 -19.54 7.35 9.34
C PHE A 148 -19.98 8.77 8.97
N GLU A 149 -20.15 9.62 9.98
CA GLU A 149 -20.55 11.01 9.77
C GLU A 149 -19.45 11.79 9.07
N GLY A 150 -19.83 12.68 8.16
CA GLY A 150 -18.96 13.62 7.49
C GLY A 150 -18.79 14.94 8.27
N GLY A 151 -17.81 15.71 7.90
CA GLY A 151 -17.52 17.02 8.47
C GLY A 151 -16.13 17.51 8.10
N ASN A 152 -15.66 18.55 8.79
CA ASN A 152 -14.42 19.25 8.50
C ASN A 152 -13.33 18.88 9.50
N TYR A 153 -12.36 18.08 9.08
CA TYR A 153 -11.26 17.61 9.93
C TYR A 153 -10.25 18.73 10.26
N ALA A 154 -9.96 19.62 9.32
CA ALA A 154 -9.08 20.75 9.58
C ALA A 154 -9.70 21.71 10.61
N GLU A 155 -11.00 21.95 10.52
CA GLU A 155 -11.72 22.80 11.46
C GLU A 155 -11.76 22.20 12.87
N ALA A 156 -11.88 20.90 12.99
CA ALA A 156 -11.81 20.20 14.28
C ALA A 156 -10.49 20.48 15.01
N ILE A 157 -9.37 20.52 14.28
CA ILE A 157 -8.04 20.85 14.86
C ILE A 157 -7.97 22.33 15.23
N ARG A 158 -8.46 23.23 14.39
CA ARG A 158 -8.47 24.69 14.68
C ARG A 158 -9.22 24.97 15.97
N LYS A 159 -10.45 24.43 16.10
CA LYS A 159 -11.26 24.58 17.31
C LYS A 159 -10.62 23.96 18.54
N MET A 160 -9.99 22.80 18.40
CA MET A 160 -9.28 22.16 19.50
C MET A 160 -8.11 23.05 19.99
N GLY A 161 -7.38 23.68 19.08
CA GLY A 161 -6.31 24.60 19.43
C GLY A 161 -6.83 25.81 20.21
N GLU A 162 -7.97 26.37 19.81
CA GLU A 162 -8.64 27.46 20.53
C GLU A 162 -9.12 27.02 21.91
N ASP A 163 -9.81 25.88 22.00
CA ASP A 163 -10.38 25.37 23.24
C ASP A 163 -9.30 25.04 24.31
N LEU A 164 -8.12 24.62 23.87
CA LEU A 164 -7.03 24.17 24.76
C LEU A 164 -5.85 25.14 24.83
N ASP A 165 -5.92 26.27 24.14
CA ASP A 165 -4.83 27.24 24.03
C ASP A 165 -3.51 26.58 23.55
N ILE A 166 -3.62 25.76 22.49
CA ILE A 166 -2.49 25.06 21.88
C ILE A 166 -2.18 25.68 20.51
N THR A 167 -0.90 25.86 20.22
CA THR A 167 -0.43 26.31 18.93
C THR A 167 -0.92 25.39 17.82
N VAL A 168 -1.58 25.97 16.81
CA VAL A 168 -1.98 25.29 15.58
C VAL A 168 -1.20 25.86 14.41
N VAL A 169 -0.55 25.02 13.63
CA VAL A 169 -0.06 25.36 12.31
C VAL A 169 -1.11 24.92 11.29
N ASP A 170 -1.79 25.89 10.70
CA ASP A 170 -2.87 25.63 9.75
C ASP A 170 -2.32 25.29 8.35
N MET A 171 -1.81 24.07 8.22
CA MET A 171 -1.22 23.59 6.96
C MET A 171 -2.25 23.52 5.84
N THR A 172 -3.52 23.29 6.14
CA THR A 172 -4.58 23.28 5.12
C THR A 172 -4.68 24.62 4.43
N THR A 173 -4.74 25.70 5.20
CA THR A 173 -4.78 27.07 4.64
C THR A 173 -3.47 27.45 3.96
N LEU A 174 -2.33 27.14 4.58
CA LEU A 174 -1.02 27.46 4.01
C LEU A 174 -0.79 26.77 2.66
N THR A 175 -1.09 25.49 2.57
CA THR A 175 -0.89 24.74 1.32
C THR A 175 -1.94 25.10 0.27
N LYS A 176 -3.19 25.38 0.66
CA LYS A 176 -4.19 25.91 -0.26
C LYS A 176 -3.72 27.22 -0.91
N ASN A 177 -3.28 28.17 -0.09
CA ASN A 177 -2.82 29.47 -0.57
C ASN A 177 -1.58 29.34 -1.47
N LEU A 178 -0.63 28.47 -1.12
CA LEU A 178 0.52 28.17 -1.97
C LEU A 178 0.08 27.63 -3.33
N TYR A 179 -0.87 26.72 -3.35
CA TYR A 179 -1.34 26.09 -4.59
C TYR A 179 -2.12 27.08 -5.46
N ASP A 180 -2.89 27.98 -4.85
CA ASP A 180 -3.55 29.08 -5.56
C ASP A 180 -2.53 30.07 -6.17
N GLU A 181 -1.44 30.36 -5.46
CA GLU A 181 -0.36 31.21 -5.96
C GLU A 181 0.40 30.58 -7.13
N LEU A 182 0.72 29.28 -7.03
CA LEU A 182 1.50 28.56 -8.03
C LEU A 182 0.70 28.21 -9.29
N GLY A 183 -0.57 27.89 -9.13
CA GLY A 183 -1.43 27.37 -10.20
C GLY A 183 -1.23 25.88 -10.46
N VAL A 184 -2.15 25.30 -11.25
CA VAL A 184 -2.26 23.86 -11.46
C VAL A 184 -0.97 23.23 -12.00
N ASP A 185 -0.35 23.85 -12.98
CA ASP A 185 0.83 23.29 -13.65
C ASP A 185 2.06 23.30 -12.73
N GLU A 186 2.31 24.40 -12.03
CA GLU A 186 3.46 24.52 -11.13
C GLU A 186 3.32 23.63 -9.89
N THR A 187 2.11 23.36 -9.42
CA THR A 187 1.88 22.46 -8.27
C THR A 187 2.28 21.02 -8.57
N LEU A 188 2.36 20.59 -9.83
CA LEU A 188 2.92 19.28 -10.21
C LEU A 188 4.35 19.08 -9.68
N ASN A 189 5.13 20.14 -9.60
CA ASN A 189 6.51 20.08 -9.11
C ASN A 189 6.63 19.77 -7.62
N LEU A 190 5.55 19.89 -6.85
CA LEU A 190 5.51 19.61 -5.42
C LEU A 190 5.15 18.15 -5.11
N HIS A 191 4.64 17.41 -6.08
CA HIS A 191 4.03 16.11 -5.87
C HIS A 191 4.88 14.93 -6.33
N ALA A 192 4.70 13.82 -5.63
CA ALA A 192 5.16 12.52 -6.01
C ALA A 192 4.35 11.96 -7.20
N TRP A 193 4.81 10.87 -7.76
CA TRP A 193 4.15 10.15 -8.82
C TRP A 193 3.74 8.76 -8.35
N THR A 194 2.71 8.18 -8.95
CA THR A 194 2.19 6.87 -8.56
C THR A 194 3.12 5.71 -8.94
N SER A 195 4.08 5.97 -9.83
CA SER A 195 5.09 5.00 -10.23
C SER A 195 6.43 5.68 -10.48
N SER A 196 7.51 4.92 -10.45
CA SER A 196 8.86 5.39 -10.82
C SER A 196 8.97 5.86 -12.27
N SER A 197 8.05 5.44 -13.14
CA SER A 197 7.98 5.89 -14.53
C SER A 197 7.47 7.33 -14.70
N GLY A 198 6.92 7.94 -13.63
CA GLY A 198 6.40 9.31 -13.67
C GLY A 198 5.17 9.49 -14.58
N THR A 199 4.37 8.46 -14.76
CA THR A 199 3.23 8.47 -15.68
C THR A 199 1.95 9.08 -15.09
N SER A 200 1.83 9.13 -13.77
CA SER A 200 0.64 9.64 -13.09
C SER A 200 1.01 10.36 -11.81
N VAL A 201 0.49 11.58 -11.61
CA VAL A 201 0.74 12.35 -10.40
C VAL A 201 -0.03 11.78 -9.21
N ASP A 202 0.62 11.75 -8.06
CA ASP A 202 -0.02 11.50 -6.77
C ASP A 202 -0.50 12.83 -6.18
N ASN A 203 -1.79 13.10 -6.26
CA ASN A 203 -2.37 14.36 -5.79
C ASN A 203 -2.42 14.49 -4.25
N THR A 204 -2.06 13.45 -3.52
CA THR A 204 -2.05 13.43 -2.04
C THR A 204 -0.66 13.64 -1.47
N HIS A 205 0.36 13.00 -2.05
CA HIS A 205 1.69 12.93 -1.47
C HIS A 205 2.68 13.84 -2.19
N THR A 206 3.54 14.47 -1.40
CA THR A 206 4.58 15.36 -1.91
C THR A 206 5.90 14.61 -2.22
N ASN A 207 6.66 15.18 -3.14
CA ASN A 207 8.08 14.85 -3.33
C ASN A 207 8.95 15.65 -2.35
N ILE A 208 10.28 15.55 -2.46
CA ILE A 208 11.21 16.24 -1.55
C ILE A 208 11.03 17.76 -1.59
N TYR A 209 10.79 18.34 -2.76
CA TYR A 209 10.55 19.78 -2.90
C TYR A 209 9.26 20.21 -2.19
N GLY A 210 8.18 19.49 -2.40
CA GLY A 210 6.91 19.75 -1.71
C GLY A 210 7.02 19.57 -0.20
N ALA A 211 7.68 18.50 0.26
CA ALA A 211 7.94 18.29 1.69
C ALA A 211 8.80 19.39 2.31
N ARG A 212 9.85 19.82 1.60
CA ARG A 212 10.73 20.93 2.00
C ARG A 212 9.95 22.25 2.07
N TYR A 213 9.07 22.48 1.10
CA TYR A 213 8.24 23.69 1.08
C TYR A 213 7.24 23.72 2.24
N ASN A 214 6.61 22.58 2.53
CA ASN A 214 5.71 22.43 3.68
C ASN A 214 6.43 22.68 5.01
N ALA A 215 7.60 22.08 5.19
CA ALA A 215 8.42 22.32 6.39
C ALA A 215 8.89 23.79 6.50
N TYR A 216 9.21 24.42 5.37
CA TYR A 216 9.55 25.84 5.32
C TYR A 216 8.40 26.71 5.83
N MET A 217 7.19 26.54 5.28
CA MET A 217 6.02 27.32 5.67
C MET A 217 5.69 27.10 7.15
N MET A 218 5.70 25.85 7.61
CA MET A 218 5.46 25.50 9.01
C MET A 218 6.44 26.22 9.95
N THR A 219 7.72 26.12 9.66
CA THR A 219 8.75 26.71 10.52
C THR A 219 8.72 28.25 10.51
N ARG A 220 8.30 28.89 9.40
CA ARG A 220 8.07 30.37 9.39
C ARG A 220 6.98 30.76 10.37
N ILE A 221 5.84 30.05 10.35
CA ILE A 221 4.75 30.30 11.31
C ILE A 221 5.22 30.07 12.75
N LEU A 222 5.92 28.97 13.02
CA LEU A 222 6.42 28.67 14.36
C LEU A 222 7.44 29.71 14.88
N LYS A 223 8.23 30.27 13.98
CA LYS A 223 9.16 31.36 14.34
C LYS A 223 8.41 32.61 14.79
N GLU A 224 7.34 32.96 14.10
CA GLU A 224 6.48 34.10 14.43
C GLU A 224 5.68 33.93 15.73
N GLN A 225 5.36 32.68 16.09
CA GLN A 225 4.63 32.34 17.31
C GLN A 225 5.46 32.51 18.60
N ASN A 226 6.77 32.68 18.50
CA ASN A 226 7.67 32.86 19.66
C ASN A 226 7.52 31.77 20.72
N ILE A 227 7.47 30.50 20.31
CA ILE A 227 7.38 29.36 21.23
C ILE A 227 8.74 29.21 21.95
N PRO A 228 8.79 29.35 23.29
CA PRO A 228 10.05 29.32 24.04
C PRO A 228 10.82 28.00 23.82
N GLY A 229 12.11 28.10 23.54
CA GLY A 229 13.00 26.97 23.32
C GLY A 229 12.83 26.28 21.96
N LEU A 230 11.88 26.73 21.14
CA LEU A 230 11.66 26.23 19.79
C LEU A 230 11.96 27.31 18.74
N SER A 231 11.30 28.47 18.86
CA SER A 231 11.33 29.50 17.82
C SER A 231 12.70 30.12 17.61
N GLU A 232 13.49 30.29 18.67
CA GLU A 232 14.86 30.79 18.62
C GLU A 232 15.83 29.83 17.92
N HIS A 233 15.50 28.56 17.84
CA HIS A 233 16.29 27.51 17.19
C HIS A 233 15.87 27.24 15.74
N ILE A 234 14.93 28.04 15.20
CA ILE A 234 14.56 28.00 13.79
C ILE A 234 15.50 28.92 13.00
N LYS A 235 16.26 28.33 12.09
CA LYS A 235 17.20 29.06 11.22
C LYS A 235 16.47 30.02 10.30
N GLU A 236 17.16 31.13 9.93
CA GLU A 236 16.74 31.91 8.78
C GLU A 236 16.88 31.08 7.50
N ALA A 237 15.86 31.14 6.65
CA ALA A 237 15.87 30.38 5.41
C ALA A 237 15.12 31.13 4.30
N GLN A 238 15.54 30.88 3.08
CA GLN A 238 14.84 31.33 1.87
C GLN A 238 13.82 30.28 1.45
N LYS A 239 12.86 30.68 0.62
CA LYS A 239 11.94 29.74 -0.03
C LYS A 239 12.73 28.64 -0.72
N PRO A 240 12.28 27.37 -0.61
CA PRO A 240 12.93 26.25 -1.31
C PRO A 240 13.00 26.48 -2.82
N LEU A 241 14.03 25.91 -3.45
CA LEU A 241 14.22 26.01 -4.89
C LEU A 241 13.68 24.78 -5.59
N LYS A 242 13.05 24.98 -6.75
CA LYS A 242 12.57 23.89 -7.60
C LYS A 242 13.64 22.87 -7.96
N SER A 243 14.91 23.28 -8.06
CA SER A 243 16.05 22.40 -8.29
C SER A 243 16.23 21.32 -7.21
N GLU A 244 15.67 21.52 -6.02
CA GLU A 244 15.70 20.52 -4.94
C GLU A 244 14.88 19.26 -5.28
N VAL A 245 13.93 19.36 -6.19
CA VAL A 245 13.16 18.20 -6.71
C VAL A 245 14.09 17.17 -7.37
N LEU A 246 15.18 17.64 -7.97
CA LEU A 246 16.14 16.82 -8.69
C LEU A 246 17.22 16.23 -7.78
N GLN A 247 17.19 16.55 -6.51
CA GLN A 247 18.09 16.00 -5.51
C GLN A 247 17.41 14.83 -4.81
N PRO A 248 17.59 13.58 -5.26
CA PRO A 248 17.06 12.44 -4.53
C PRO A 248 17.65 12.40 -3.13
N ASN A 249 16.87 11.95 -2.15
CA ASN A 249 17.41 11.66 -0.82
C ASN A 249 18.60 10.69 -1.01
N PRO A 250 19.81 11.03 -0.50
CA PRO A 250 20.98 10.13 -0.61
C PRO A 250 20.72 8.77 0.04
N ASP A 251 19.82 8.68 1.00
CA ASP A 251 19.40 7.43 1.63
C ASP A 251 18.29 6.69 0.84
N TYR A 252 17.70 7.36 -0.17
CA TYR A 252 16.76 6.73 -1.07
C TYR A 252 17.53 5.87 -2.07
N LYS A 253 17.45 4.58 -1.86
CA LYS A 253 17.88 3.59 -2.85
C LYS A 253 16.63 3.08 -3.54
N GLU A 254 16.52 3.34 -4.82
CA GLU A 254 15.63 2.53 -5.64
C GLU A 254 16.01 1.07 -5.38
N ALA A 255 15.05 0.23 -4.92
CA ALA A 255 15.38 -1.17 -4.74
C ALA A 255 15.80 -1.68 -6.11
N GLU A 256 16.97 -2.24 -6.15
CA GLU A 256 17.30 -3.14 -7.23
C GLU A 256 16.28 -4.26 -7.19
N TYR A 257 15.34 -4.17 -8.12
CA TYR A 257 14.35 -5.17 -8.32
C TYR A 257 15.07 -6.41 -8.87
N THR A 258 15.28 -7.38 -8.02
CA THR A 258 15.78 -8.68 -8.44
C THR A 258 14.58 -9.62 -8.51
N PRO A 259 14.16 -10.03 -9.70
CA PRO A 259 13.12 -11.03 -9.84
C PRO A 259 13.48 -12.27 -9.03
N VAL A 260 12.53 -12.82 -8.31
CA VAL A 260 12.72 -14.15 -7.72
C VAL A 260 12.58 -15.16 -8.85
N THR A 261 13.70 -15.58 -9.40
CA THR A 261 13.75 -16.54 -10.52
C THR A 261 13.61 -17.97 -10.05
N ASP A 262 13.85 -18.25 -8.78
CA ASP A 262 13.76 -19.58 -8.20
C ASP A 262 12.86 -19.56 -6.95
N VAL A 263 11.60 -19.91 -7.13
CA VAL A 263 10.60 -20.02 -6.04
C VAL A 263 10.98 -21.10 -5.04
N SER A 264 11.72 -22.14 -5.45
CA SER A 264 12.12 -23.24 -4.59
C SER A 264 13.02 -22.79 -3.43
N GLN A 265 13.72 -21.68 -3.57
CA GLN A 265 14.52 -21.08 -2.49
C GLN A 265 13.67 -20.47 -1.38
N LEU A 266 12.48 -19.98 -1.71
CA LEU A 266 11.55 -19.34 -0.77
C LEU A 266 10.46 -20.30 -0.32
N TRP A 267 9.87 -21.02 -1.26
CA TRP A 267 8.76 -21.93 -1.02
C TRP A 267 8.92 -23.21 -1.84
N LYS A 268 8.50 -24.34 -1.26
CA LYS A 268 8.50 -25.61 -1.95
C LYS A 268 7.32 -25.70 -2.89
N GLN A 269 7.53 -26.26 -4.08
CA GLN A 269 6.45 -26.75 -4.90
C GLN A 269 5.77 -27.94 -4.20
N ILE A 270 4.44 -27.98 -4.23
CA ILE A 270 3.66 -29.02 -3.56
C ILE A 270 2.80 -29.73 -4.60
N GLY A 271 3.10 -30.98 -4.88
CA GLY A 271 2.36 -31.77 -5.88
C GLY A 271 2.32 -30.98 -7.21
N ILE A 272 1.12 -30.68 -7.68
CA ILE A 272 0.92 -29.91 -8.92
C ILE A 272 1.05 -28.39 -8.74
N TRP A 273 1.13 -27.90 -7.49
CA TRP A 273 1.02 -26.49 -7.16
C TRP A 273 2.38 -25.81 -7.10
N SER A 274 2.46 -24.67 -7.75
CA SER A 274 3.62 -23.76 -7.67
C SER A 274 3.30 -22.58 -6.77
N GLY A 275 4.19 -22.27 -5.82
CA GLY A 275 4.03 -21.16 -4.89
C GLY A 275 4.63 -19.88 -5.42
N SER A 276 3.96 -18.75 -5.16
CA SER A 276 4.45 -17.42 -5.49
C SER A 276 3.92 -16.37 -4.53
N VAL A 277 4.70 -15.31 -4.32
CA VAL A 277 4.29 -14.11 -3.59
C VAL A 277 4.66 -12.93 -4.46
N PHE A 278 3.70 -12.08 -4.75
CA PHE A 278 3.91 -10.97 -5.69
C PHE A 278 2.99 -9.78 -5.41
N GLY A 279 3.38 -8.63 -5.94
CA GLY A 279 2.61 -7.41 -5.89
C GLY A 279 3.00 -6.48 -4.74
N ASP A 280 2.05 -5.69 -4.25
CA ASP A 280 2.23 -4.78 -3.11
C ASP A 280 2.30 -5.55 -1.79
N LEU A 281 3.47 -6.00 -1.43
CA LEU A 281 3.71 -6.83 -0.26
C LEU A 281 4.11 -6.04 0.99
N GLY A 282 4.28 -4.72 0.87
CA GLY A 282 4.68 -3.87 1.98
C GLY A 282 6.06 -4.20 2.55
N GLY A 283 6.99 -4.67 1.73
CA GLY A 283 8.35 -5.02 2.11
C GLY A 283 8.86 -6.29 1.44
N LYS A 284 10.04 -6.76 1.81
CA LYS A 284 10.59 -8.02 1.30
C LYS A 284 9.81 -9.20 1.90
N PRO A 285 9.36 -10.16 1.10
CA PRO A 285 8.74 -11.36 1.64
C PRO A 285 9.74 -12.15 2.47
N SER A 286 9.24 -12.72 3.54
CA SER A 286 9.98 -13.65 4.38
C SER A 286 9.07 -14.82 4.75
N LYS A 287 9.66 -15.92 5.17
CA LYS A 287 8.89 -17.07 5.67
C LYS A 287 8.10 -16.76 6.94
N ALA A 288 8.42 -15.69 7.65
CA ALA A 288 7.66 -15.23 8.81
C ALA A 288 6.44 -14.40 8.41
N THR A 289 6.55 -13.65 7.30
CA THR A 289 5.50 -12.77 6.79
C THR A 289 4.54 -13.49 5.85
N HIS A 290 5.08 -14.38 5.02
CA HIS A 290 4.33 -15.20 4.09
C HIS A 290 4.76 -16.66 4.27
N VAL A 291 3.79 -17.53 4.46
CA VAL A 291 3.99 -18.98 4.55
C VAL A 291 3.22 -19.64 3.42
N LEU A 292 3.91 -20.44 2.65
CA LEU A 292 3.35 -21.33 1.65
C LEU A 292 3.94 -22.72 1.91
N GLU A 293 3.15 -23.65 2.41
CA GLU A 293 3.62 -24.99 2.76
C GLU A 293 2.58 -26.06 2.49
N GLY A 294 3.07 -27.27 2.24
CA GLY A 294 2.25 -28.47 2.22
C GLY A 294 2.20 -29.10 3.60
N LEU A 295 1.03 -29.54 3.96
CA LEU A 295 0.78 -30.35 5.14
C LEU A 295 0.41 -31.77 4.73
N GLU A 296 0.29 -32.67 5.70
CA GLU A 296 -0.18 -34.03 5.46
C GLU A 296 -1.57 -34.02 4.81
N ASN A 297 -1.93 -35.13 4.14
CA ASN A 297 -3.24 -35.34 3.52
C ASN A 297 -3.63 -34.32 2.45
N ASN A 298 -2.69 -33.90 1.59
CA ASN A 298 -2.92 -32.96 0.50
C ASN A 298 -3.51 -31.63 0.96
N THR A 299 -3.20 -31.21 2.17
CA THR A 299 -3.60 -29.91 2.70
C THR A 299 -2.55 -28.87 2.36
N VAL A 300 -2.99 -27.74 1.88
CA VAL A 300 -2.16 -26.58 1.58
C VAL A 300 -2.38 -25.53 2.65
N HIS A 301 -1.31 -24.99 3.17
CA HIS A 301 -1.33 -23.90 4.15
C HIS A 301 -0.74 -22.64 3.56
N ILE A 302 -1.51 -21.56 3.64
CA ILE A 302 -1.08 -20.22 3.22
C ILE A 302 -1.36 -19.25 4.34
N LYS A 303 -0.32 -18.50 4.72
CA LYS A 303 -0.42 -17.40 5.68
C LYS A 303 0.20 -16.17 5.08
N SER A 304 -0.44 -15.02 5.28
CA SER A 304 0.14 -13.73 4.91
C SER A 304 -0.21 -12.68 5.96
N THR A 305 0.79 -11.96 6.45
CA THR A 305 0.62 -10.80 7.33
C THR A 305 0.84 -9.49 6.59
N LYS A 306 1.19 -9.54 5.32
CA LYS A 306 1.41 -8.40 4.41
C LYS A 306 0.72 -8.67 3.07
N GLY A 307 0.78 -7.69 2.22
CA GLY A 307 0.05 -7.71 0.97
C GLY A 307 -1.36 -7.17 1.14
N LYS A 308 -1.98 -6.77 0.06
CA LYS A 308 -3.34 -6.22 0.06
C LYS A 308 -3.90 -6.19 -1.35
N ILE A 309 -5.22 -6.17 -1.44
CA ILE A 309 -5.94 -5.91 -2.68
C ILE A 309 -6.56 -4.53 -2.56
N THR A 310 -6.20 -3.62 -3.46
CA THR A 310 -6.69 -2.24 -3.54
C THR A 310 -7.32 -1.96 -4.90
N ASP A 311 -7.85 -0.77 -5.09
CA ASP A 311 -8.38 -0.35 -6.40
C ASP A 311 -7.30 -0.37 -7.50
N THR A 312 -6.04 -0.19 -7.15
CA THR A 312 -4.95 0.01 -8.11
C THR A 312 -3.81 -0.99 -8.01
N SER A 313 -3.78 -1.85 -7.00
CA SER A 313 -2.69 -2.82 -6.80
C SER A 313 -3.16 -4.08 -6.12
N ASP A 314 -2.44 -5.15 -6.37
CA ASP A 314 -2.58 -6.43 -5.69
C ASP A 314 -1.29 -6.79 -4.96
N GLY A 315 -1.42 -7.48 -3.82
CA GLY A 315 -0.31 -8.09 -3.11
C GLY A 315 -0.81 -9.38 -2.46
N ILE A 316 -0.38 -10.53 -2.98
CA ILE A 316 -0.91 -11.84 -2.60
C ILE A 316 0.18 -12.91 -2.47
N ALA A 317 -0.11 -13.92 -1.66
CA ALA A 317 0.56 -15.20 -1.63
C ALA A 317 -0.35 -16.24 -2.27
N MET A 318 0.13 -17.01 -3.22
CA MET A 318 -0.70 -17.92 -4.02
C MET A 318 0.01 -19.22 -4.34
N TYR A 319 -0.72 -20.32 -4.23
CA TYR A 319 -0.41 -21.55 -4.93
C TYR A 319 -1.26 -21.67 -6.17
N TYR A 320 -0.65 -21.92 -7.32
CA TYR A 320 -1.34 -21.97 -8.60
C TYR A 320 -0.91 -23.15 -9.46
N TYR A 321 -1.77 -23.45 -10.42
CA TYR A 321 -1.54 -24.38 -11.52
C TYR A 321 -1.84 -23.66 -12.85
N LYS A 322 -1.02 -23.90 -13.85
CA LYS A 322 -1.12 -23.28 -15.17
C LYS A 322 -2.07 -24.08 -16.06
N VAL A 323 -3.23 -23.53 -16.38
CA VAL A 323 -4.27 -24.16 -17.19
C VAL A 323 -4.32 -23.53 -18.57
N PRO A 324 -4.38 -24.32 -19.68
CA PRO A 324 -4.58 -23.74 -21.01
C PRO A 324 -5.86 -22.87 -21.06
N ALA A 325 -5.76 -21.69 -21.64
CA ALA A 325 -6.86 -20.71 -21.68
C ALA A 325 -8.11 -21.24 -22.41
N LYS A 326 -7.92 -22.19 -23.33
CA LYS A 326 -9.02 -22.83 -24.10
C LYS A 326 -9.69 -23.96 -23.33
N SER A 327 -9.10 -24.45 -22.26
CA SER A 327 -9.65 -25.52 -21.42
C SER A 327 -10.73 -25.01 -20.48
N VAL A 328 -11.65 -25.85 -20.10
CA VAL A 328 -12.56 -25.60 -18.98
C VAL A 328 -12.03 -26.31 -17.73
N PHE A 329 -12.15 -25.64 -16.61
CA PHE A 329 -11.69 -26.19 -15.33
C PHE A 329 -12.70 -26.01 -14.22
N THR A 330 -12.56 -26.84 -13.21
CA THR A 330 -13.20 -26.70 -11.90
C THR A 330 -12.14 -26.87 -10.83
N LEU A 331 -11.96 -25.87 -9.99
CA LEU A 331 -11.15 -25.95 -8.77
C LEU A 331 -12.08 -25.90 -7.56
N SER A 332 -11.98 -26.87 -6.68
CA SER A 332 -12.74 -26.93 -5.43
C SER A 332 -11.82 -27.28 -4.25
N ALA A 333 -12.18 -26.79 -3.08
CA ALA A 333 -11.47 -27.06 -1.84
C ALA A 333 -12.37 -26.87 -0.62
N LYS A 334 -11.96 -27.45 0.51
CA LYS A 334 -12.44 -27.07 1.83
C LYS A 334 -11.45 -26.09 2.44
N MET A 335 -11.89 -24.87 2.65
CA MET A 335 -11.10 -23.82 3.23
C MET A 335 -11.38 -23.69 4.72
N ARG A 336 -10.34 -23.83 5.55
CA ARG A 336 -10.40 -23.57 6.99
C ARG A 336 -9.68 -22.28 7.31
N VAL A 337 -10.39 -21.35 7.89
CA VAL A 337 -9.82 -20.08 8.38
C VAL A 337 -9.28 -20.32 9.78
N LEU A 338 -7.95 -20.35 9.95
CA LEU A 338 -7.32 -20.54 11.25
C LEU A 338 -7.39 -19.24 12.07
N SER A 339 -7.05 -18.15 11.43
CA SER A 339 -7.16 -16.79 11.99
C SER A 339 -7.18 -15.75 10.87
N TYR A 340 -7.77 -14.61 11.13
CA TYR A 340 -7.58 -13.41 10.31
C TYR A 340 -7.89 -12.17 11.13
N ASP A 341 -7.23 -11.07 10.79
CA ASP A 341 -7.59 -9.78 11.32
C ASP A 341 -8.66 -9.15 10.45
N VAL A 342 -9.74 -8.70 11.08
CA VAL A 342 -10.78 -7.93 10.40
C VAL A 342 -10.19 -6.60 9.95
N HIS A 343 -9.66 -6.57 8.75
CA HIS A 343 -8.95 -5.44 8.20
C HIS A 343 -9.44 -5.17 6.79
N ASP A 344 -9.44 -3.90 6.37
CA ASP A 344 -9.68 -3.59 4.97
C ASP A 344 -8.67 -4.32 4.10
N GLN A 345 -9.14 -4.83 2.96
CA GLN A 345 -8.31 -5.53 1.97
C GLN A 345 -7.79 -6.92 2.40
N ALA A 346 -8.23 -7.46 3.54
CA ALA A 346 -8.03 -8.87 3.85
C ALA A 346 -8.86 -9.72 2.88
N SER A 347 -8.23 -10.68 2.22
CA SER A 347 -8.89 -11.55 1.26
C SER A 347 -8.17 -12.89 1.17
N PHE A 348 -8.94 -13.96 1.01
CA PHE A 348 -8.40 -15.31 0.90
C PHE A 348 -9.42 -16.25 0.27
N GLY A 349 -8.98 -17.25 -0.47
CA GLY A 349 -9.87 -18.17 -1.15
C GLY A 349 -9.28 -18.76 -2.43
N LEU A 350 -10.09 -18.90 -3.45
CA LEU A 350 -9.69 -19.37 -4.77
C LEU A 350 -9.62 -18.20 -5.76
N MET A 351 -8.70 -18.30 -6.72
CA MET A 351 -8.49 -17.26 -7.72
C MET A 351 -8.09 -17.88 -9.06
N VAL A 352 -8.54 -17.28 -10.15
CA VAL A 352 -8.00 -17.47 -11.49
C VAL A 352 -7.49 -16.13 -12.01
N ARG A 353 -6.26 -16.14 -12.53
CA ARG A 353 -5.57 -14.94 -13.04
C ARG A 353 -5.10 -15.14 -14.48
N ASP A 354 -4.96 -14.04 -15.21
CA ASP A 354 -4.30 -14.07 -16.51
C ASP A 354 -2.77 -13.99 -16.42
N ALA A 355 -2.22 -13.67 -15.25
CA ALA A 355 -0.78 -13.72 -15.00
C ALA A 355 -0.45 -13.89 -13.52
N VAL A 356 0.73 -14.47 -13.25
CA VAL A 356 1.39 -14.52 -11.95
C VAL A 356 2.84 -14.11 -12.11
N TRP A 357 3.42 -13.55 -11.06
CA TRP A 357 4.81 -13.09 -11.06
C TRP A 357 5.57 -13.73 -9.90
N LEU A 358 6.87 -13.83 -10.06
CA LEU A 358 7.80 -14.23 -9.00
C LEU A 358 8.46 -13.02 -8.36
N ASP A 359 7.94 -11.86 -8.66
CA ASP A 359 8.48 -10.58 -8.29
C ASP A 359 7.86 -10.05 -7.01
N MET A 360 8.66 -9.28 -6.29
CA MET A 360 8.27 -8.62 -5.06
C MET A 360 8.11 -7.12 -5.29
N ASN A 361 7.22 -6.48 -4.52
CA ASN A 361 7.14 -5.03 -4.38
C ASN A 361 6.92 -4.25 -5.67
N THR A 362 6.09 -4.75 -6.57
CA THR A 362 5.60 -3.91 -7.65
C THR A 362 4.29 -3.25 -7.24
N LYS A 363 4.20 -1.95 -7.52
CA LYS A 363 2.99 -1.14 -7.30
C LYS A 363 2.01 -1.26 -8.44
N ASP A 364 2.53 -1.66 -9.60
CA ASP A 364 1.73 -1.70 -10.80
C ASP A 364 0.75 -2.85 -10.70
N MET A 365 -0.42 -2.62 -11.27
CA MET A 365 -1.46 -3.61 -11.34
C MET A 365 -0.96 -4.83 -12.12
N MET A 366 -1.16 -6.00 -11.54
CA MET A 366 -0.59 -7.23 -12.02
C MET A 366 -1.63 -8.11 -12.69
N GLY A 367 -2.29 -7.59 -13.69
CA GLY A 367 -3.24 -8.34 -14.50
C GLY A 367 -4.65 -8.40 -13.93
N ASP A 368 -5.49 -9.08 -14.67
CA ASP A 368 -6.89 -9.28 -14.35
C ASP A 368 -7.12 -10.65 -13.70
N TYR A 369 -8.20 -10.75 -12.94
CA TYR A 369 -8.54 -11.99 -12.25
C TYR A 369 -10.01 -12.07 -11.87
N VAL A 370 -10.45 -13.29 -11.54
CA VAL A 370 -11.68 -13.56 -10.82
C VAL A 370 -11.35 -14.31 -9.54
N ALA A 371 -11.91 -13.87 -8.45
CA ALA A 371 -11.66 -14.43 -7.11
C ALA A 371 -12.96 -14.82 -6.41
N ALA A 372 -12.88 -15.93 -5.68
CA ALA A 372 -13.89 -16.46 -4.79
C ALA A 372 -13.37 -16.36 -3.35
N GLY A 373 -13.79 -15.32 -2.62
CA GLY A 373 -13.32 -15.09 -1.26
C GLY A 373 -13.93 -13.84 -0.62
N PRO A 374 -13.63 -13.57 0.66
CA PRO A 374 -14.00 -12.31 1.27
C PRO A 374 -13.13 -11.18 0.72
N LEU A 375 -13.74 -10.05 0.52
CA LEU A 375 -13.06 -8.79 0.33
C LEU A 375 -13.74 -7.77 1.22
N LYS A 376 -13.09 -7.36 2.30
CA LYS A 376 -13.62 -6.33 3.18
C LYS A 376 -13.53 -4.97 2.49
N LEU A 377 -14.66 -4.31 2.44
CA LEU A 377 -14.80 -2.96 1.92
C LEU A 377 -15.29 -2.07 3.05
N SER A 378 -14.68 -0.90 3.15
CA SER A 378 -14.85 0.06 4.24
C SER A 378 -16.31 0.34 4.61
N LYS A 379 -17.23 0.19 3.67
CA LYS A 379 -18.65 0.52 3.86
C LYS A 379 -19.56 -0.68 4.14
N GLN A 380 -19.09 -1.90 4.02
CA GLN A 380 -19.92 -3.09 4.00
C GLN A 380 -19.54 -4.19 4.99
N GLY A 381 -18.47 -3.98 5.75
CA GLY A 381 -17.95 -4.99 6.68
C GLY A 381 -17.24 -6.15 5.97
N ASN A 382 -17.17 -7.31 6.61
CA ASN A 382 -16.63 -8.52 5.99
C ASN A 382 -17.68 -9.10 5.05
N VAL A 383 -17.39 -9.03 3.77
CA VAL A 383 -18.31 -9.45 2.73
C VAL A 383 -17.69 -10.60 1.97
N TRP A 384 -18.35 -11.75 1.98
CA TRP A 384 -18.06 -12.82 1.04
C TRP A 384 -18.63 -12.46 -0.31
N ASN A 385 -17.83 -12.52 -1.32
CA ASN A 385 -18.29 -12.29 -2.68
C ASN A 385 -17.38 -13.00 -3.68
N CYS A 386 -17.86 -13.12 -4.90
CA CYS A 386 -16.96 -13.22 -6.01
C CYS A 386 -16.70 -11.80 -6.53
N PHE A 387 -15.46 -11.51 -6.77
CA PHE A 387 -15.02 -10.22 -7.29
C PHE A 387 -13.99 -10.42 -8.40
N ALA A 388 -13.78 -9.39 -9.18
CA ALA A 388 -12.85 -9.45 -10.29
C ALA A 388 -12.07 -8.15 -10.43
N ARG A 389 -10.90 -8.25 -11.02
CA ARG A 389 -10.23 -7.14 -11.65
C ARG A 389 -10.34 -7.34 -13.16
N LYS A 390 -11.01 -6.41 -13.82
CA LYS A 390 -11.19 -6.42 -15.27
C LYS A 390 -10.71 -5.10 -15.86
N SER A 391 -9.80 -5.18 -16.82
CA SER A 391 -9.16 -3.99 -17.41
C SER A 391 -8.67 -3.01 -16.35
N GLY A 392 -8.15 -3.56 -15.27
CA GLY A 392 -7.62 -2.79 -14.19
C GLY A 392 -8.57 -2.41 -13.07
N ALA A 393 -9.85 -2.38 -13.27
CA ALA A 393 -10.83 -1.96 -12.27
C ALA A 393 -11.38 -3.14 -11.47
N LEU A 394 -11.51 -2.97 -10.15
CA LEU A 394 -12.21 -3.92 -9.30
C LEU A 394 -13.71 -3.88 -9.58
N THR A 395 -14.28 -5.04 -9.85
CA THR A 395 -15.72 -5.25 -10.02
C THR A 395 -16.20 -6.34 -9.09
N ARG A 396 -17.48 -6.31 -8.73
CA ARG A 396 -18.07 -7.29 -7.82
C ARG A 396 -19.18 -8.07 -8.50
N GLY A 397 -19.23 -9.36 -8.18
CA GLY A 397 -20.38 -10.20 -8.40
C GLY A 397 -21.34 -10.18 -7.20
N GLY A 398 -22.02 -11.29 -6.97
CA GLY A 398 -22.94 -11.43 -5.84
C GLY A 398 -22.25 -11.22 -4.48
N ILE A 399 -22.95 -10.57 -3.58
CA ILE A 399 -22.50 -10.27 -2.23
C ILE A 399 -23.19 -11.22 -1.26
N CYS A 400 -22.40 -11.90 -0.44
CA CYS A 400 -22.87 -12.56 0.76
C CYS A 400 -22.34 -11.85 2.00
N VAL A 401 -23.22 -11.53 2.89
CA VAL A 401 -22.88 -10.95 4.20
C VAL A 401 -22.96 -12.06 5.24
N ASN A 402 -21.92 -12.87 5.33
CA ASN A 402 -21.76 -13.82 6.43
C ASN A 402 -20.47 -13.50 7.15
N GLU A 403 -20.52 -13.40 8.46
CA GLU A 403 -19.33 -13.31 9.27
C GLU A 403 -18.57 -14.63 9.20
N ILE A 404 -17.25 -14.54 9.00
CA ILE A 404 -16.36 -15.67 9.06
C ILE A 404 -15.72 -15.67 10.42
N ALA A 405 -15.86 -16.76 11.16
CA ALA A 405 -15.20 -16.93 12.43
C ALA A 405 -13.92 -17.78 12.25
N ALA A 406 -12.94 -17.54 13.11
CA ALA A 406 -11.78 -18.43 13.21
C ALA A 406 -12.25 -19.87 13.53
N GLY A 407 -11.72 -20.81 12.77
CA GLY A 407 -12.10 -22.23 12.84
C GLY A 407 -13.21 -22.65 11.86
N ASP A 408 -13.87 -21.73 11.18
CA ASP A 408 -14.88 -22.04 10.16
C ASP A 408 -14.24 -22.82 9.01
N VAL A 409 -15.00 -23.80 8.51
CA VAL A 409 -14.65 -24.58 7.33
C VAL A 409 -15.71 -24.37 6.26
N ILE A 410 -15.27 -23.89 5.10
CA ILE A 410 -16.17 -23.47 4.01
C ILE A 410 -15.76 -24.22 2.74
N ASP A 411 -16.76 -24.82 2.07
CA ASP A 411 -16.57 -25.37 0.74
C ASP A 411 -16.51 -24.20 -0.26
N VAL A 412 -15.42 -24.13 -1.04
CA VAL A 412 -15.21 -23.08 -2.05
C VAL A 412 -14.97 -23.73 -3.41
N LYS A 413 -15.49 -23.10 -4.46
CA LYS A 413 -15.35 -23.57 -5.83
C LYS A 413 -15.25 -22.40 -6.79
N ILE A 414 -14.38 -22.54 -7.80
CA ILE A 414 -14.33 -21.68 -8.97
C ILE A 414 -14.32 -22.55 -10.21
N GLU A 415 -15.15 -22.23 -11.17
CA GLU A 415 -15.27 -22.98 -12.42
C GLU A 415 -15.27 -22.04 -13.63
N SER A 416 -14.68 -22.48 -14.72
CA SER A 416 -14.69 -21.78 -15.98
C SER A 416 -15.72 -22.39 -16.95
N SER A 417 -16.23 -21.55 -17.83
CA SER A 417 -17.00 -21.95 -19.02
C SER A 417 -16.33 -21.36 -20.26
N THR A 418 -16.95 -21.59 -21.43
CA THR A 418 -16.50 -20.94 -22.68
C THR A 418 -16.54 -19.41 -22.59
N ASP A 419 -17.44 -18.85 -21.80
CA ASP A 419 -17.72 -17.43 -21.80
C ASP A 419 -17.26 -16.68 -20.55
N GLY A 420 -16.89 -17.40 -19.48
CA GLY A 420 -16.52 -16.76 -18.23
C GLY A 420 -16.21 -17.69 -17.07
N TYR A 421 -16.48 -17.21 -15.87
CA TYR A 421 -16.16 -17.88 -14.60
C TYR A 421 -17.32 -17.77 -13.62
N ALA A 422 -17.47 -18.79 -12.78
CA ALA A 422 -18.45 -18.79 -11.70
C ALA A 422 -17.80 -19.24 -10.38
N CYS A 423 -18.19 -18.59 -9.29
CA CYS A 423 -17.71 -18.86 -7.94
C CYS A 423 -18.85 -19.38 -7.06
N THR A 424 -18.56 -20.31 -6.18
CA THR A 424 -19.54 -20.93 -5.29
C THR A 424 -18.96 -21.05 -3.88
N PHE A 425 -19.77 -20.75 -2.86
CA PHE A 425 -19.44 -20.89 -1.45
C PHE A 425 -20.50 -21.72 -0.72
N GLY A 426 -20.07 -22.61 0.16
CA GLY A 426 -20.95 -23.46 0.94
C GLY A 426 -21.52 -24.65 0.21
N LYS A 427 -22.32 -25.47 0.89
CA LYS A 427 -22.80 -26.77 0.39
C LYS A 427 -24.17 -26.74 -0.26
N GLU A 428 -25.13 -26.07 0.33
CA GLU A 428 -26.55 -26.21 -0.04
C GLU A 428 -27.20 -24.89 -0.49
N GLU A 429 -26.94 -23.80 0.21
CA GLU A 429 -27.36 -22.47 -0.20
C GLU A 429 -26.18 -21.72 -0.75
N THR A 430 -25.85 -22.04 -1.94
CA THR A 430 -24.66 -21.58 -2.58
C THR A 430 -24.82 -20.15 -3.03
N ILE A 431 -23.99 -19.30 -2.53
CA ILE A 431 -23.85 -17.97 -3.13
C ILE A 431 -23.05 -18.15 -4.39
N THR A 432 -23.71 -17.96 -5.49
CA THR A 432 -23.12 -18.06 -6.81
C THR A 432 -22.99 -16.66 -7.39
N GLY A 433 -21.78 -16.29 -7.76
CA GLY A 433 -21.52 -15.12 -8.57
C GLY A 433 -20.80 -15.53 -9.84
N GLY A 434 -21.11 -14.84 -10.93
CA GLY A 434 -20.54 -15.12 -12.22
C GLY A 434 -20.00 -13.88 -12.91
N PHE A 435 -19.03 -14.09 -13.80
CA PHE A 435 -18.45 -13.08 -14.65
C PHE A 435 -18.38 -13.58 -16.10
N ASP A 436 -19.00 -12.83 -17.00
CA ASP A 436 -19.12 -13.17 -18.42
C ASP A 436 -17.98 -12.55 -19.23
N PHE A 437 -16.74 -12.89 -18.89
CA PHE A 437 -15.56 -12.50 -19.63
C PHE A 437 -14.43 -13.51 -19.43
N LYS A 438 -13.47 -13.52 -20.37
CA LYS A 438 -12.29 -14.39 -20.31
C LYS A 438 -11.04 -13.60 -19.94
N LEU A 439 -10.16 -14.22 -19.17
CA LEU A 439 -8.89 -13.67 -18.74
C LEU A 439 -7.81 -13.98 -19.78
N THR A 440 -7.62 -13.09 -20.74
CA THR A 440 -6.66 -13.27 -21.84
C THR A 440 -5.91 -11.98 -22.17
N SER A 441 -5.90 -11.02 -21.26
CA SER A 441 -5.35 -9.69 -21.54
C SER A 441 -3.82 -9.64 -21.47
N ILE A 442 -3.20 -10.51 -20.68
CA ILE A 442 -1.74 -10.59 -20.54
C ILE A 442 -1.20 -11.87 -21.16
N ASP A 443 -1.70 -13.03 -20.71
CA ASP A 443 -1.36 -14.33 -21.29
C ASP A 443 -2.56 -14.84 -22.08
N SER A 444 -2.43 -14.94 -23.39
CA SER A 444 -3.50 -15.43 -24.26
C SER A 444 -3.62 -16.95 -24.26
N ASP A 445 -2.59 -17.66 -23.83
CA ASP A 445 -2.48 -19.11 -23.94
C ASP A 445 -2.83 -19.85 -22.66
N TYR A 446 -2.67 -19.19 -21.51
CA TYR A 446 -2.84 -19.81 -20.20
C TYR A 446 -3.55 -18.89 -19.22
N VAL A 447 -4.22 -19.53 -18.24
CA VAL A 447 -4.69 -18.93 -17.01
C VAL A 447 -4.07 -19.65 -15.80
N TYR A 448 -3.99 -18.97 -14.69
CA TYR A 448 -3.34 -19.46 -13.47
C TYR A 448 -4.39 -19.59 -12.39
N VAL A 449 -4.63 -20.81 -11.95
CA VAL A 449 -5.74 -21.17 -11.08
C VAL A 449 -5.23 -21.71 -9.77
N GLY A 450 -5.72 -21.22 -8.64
CA GLY A 450 -5.24 -21.73 -7.36
C GLY A 450 -5.85 -21.09 -6.12
N MET A 451 -5.12 -21.22 -5.02
CA MET A 451 -5.50 -20.76 -3.69
C MET A 451 -4.64 -19.55 -3.31
N TYR A 452 -5.26 -18.55 -2.70
CA TYR A 452 -4.56 -17.31 -2.37
C TYR A 452 -4.91 -16.78 -0.99
N VAL A 453 -4.01 -15.96 -0.45
CA VAL A 453 -4.21 -15.15 0.74
C VAL A 453 -3.60 -13.76 0.52
N ALA A 454 -4.36 -12.74 0.85
CA ALA A 454 -3.92 -11.36 0.91
C ALA A 454 -4.21 -10.80 2.31
N ARG A 455 -3.20 -10.20 2.92
CA ARG A 455 -3.24 -9.46 4.19
C ARG A 455 -3.87 -10.20 5.38
N ASN A 456 -3.11 -10.35 6.44
CA ASN A 456 -3.52 -10.74 7.79
C ASN A 456 -4.47 -11.95 7.90
N ALA A 457 -4.19 -13.00 7.15
CA ALA A 457 -4.96 -14.23 7.23
C ALA A 457 -4.05 -15.47 7.26
N ASP A 458 -4.54 -16.50 7.94
CA ASP A 458 -3.91 -17.80 8.11
C ASP A 458 -4.96 -18.87 7.77
N VAL A 459 -4.75 -19.59 6.65
CA VAL A 459 -5.79 -20.39 6.03
C VAL A 459 -5.20 -21.72 5.54
N THR A 460 -5.93 -22.82 5.76
CA THR A 460 -5.62 -24.12 5.15
C THR A 460 -6.68 -24.49 4.13
N PHE A 461 -6.25 -25.15 3.07
CA PHE A 461 -7.10 -25.71 2.02
C PHE A 461 -6.90 -27.22 1.98
N SER A 462 -7.95 -27.96 2.22
CA SER A 462 -7.96 -29.43 2.15
C SER A 462 -8.93 -29.92 1.07
N ASP A 463 -8.84 -31.19 0.72
CA ASP A 463 -9.63 -31.81 -0.35
C ASP A 463 -9.56 -30.98 -1.66
N VAL A 464 -8.37 -30.45 -1.93
CA VAL A 464 -8.14 -29.60 -3.11
C VAL A 464 -8.18 -30.46 -4.36
N LYS A 465 -9.11 -30.13 -5.25
CA LYS A 465 -9.33 -30.87 -6.48
C LYS A 465 -9.42 -29.93 -7.68
N LEU A 466 -8.53 -30.17 -8.65
CA LEU A 466 -8.54 -29.47 -9.93
C LEU A 466 -8.92 -30.45 -11.04
N ILE A 467 -9.97 -30.14 -11.77
CA ILE A 467 -10.42 -30.87 -12.96
C ILE A 467 -10.23 -29.97 -14.17
N VAL A 468 -9.54 -30.45 -15.19
CA VAL A 468 -9.34 -29.73 -16.45
C VAL A 468 -9.85 -30.61 -17.58
N ASP A 469 -10.78 -30.09 -18.40
CA ASP A 469 -11.42 -30.80 -19.50
C ASP A 469 -11.96 -32.20 -19.07
N GLY A 470 -12.57 -32.25 -17.88
CA GLY A 470 -13.18 -33.44 -17.31
C GLY A 470 -12.20 -34.46 -16.68
N LYS A 471 -10.91 -34.17 -16.65
CA LYS A 471 -9.90 -35.02 -16.01
C LYS A 471 -9.31 -34.34 -14.78
N GLU A 472 -9.20 -35.09 -13.69
CA GLU A 472 -8.51 -34.65 -12.48
C GLU A 472 -7.00 -34.51 -12.75
N VAL A 473 -6.45 -33.35 -12.38
CA VAL A 473 -5.02 -33.09 -12.46
C VAL A 473 -4.37 -33.64 -11.20
N THR A 474 -3.50 -34.62 -11.37
CA THR A 474 -2.73 -35.24 -10.27
C THR A 474 -1.25 -35.11 -10.57
N ALA A 475 -0.41 -35.11 -9.52
CA ALA A 475 1.02 -35.19 -9.69
C ALA A 475 1.37 -36.49 -10.38
N GLU A 476 2.16 -36.43 -11.46
CA GLU A 476 2.77 -37.65 -12.02
C GLU A 476 3.71 -38.23 -10.97
N PRO A 477 3.75 -39.58 -10.79
CA PRO A 477 4.75 -40.20 -9.94
C PRO A 477 6.13 -39.80 -10.47
N GLU A 478 7.01 -39.31 -9.59
CA GLU A 478 8.38 -38.96 -9.95
C GLU A 478 9.01 -40.16 -10.67
N GLN A 479 9.22 -40.04 -11.98
CA GLN A 479 10.13 -40.95 -12.66
C GLN A 479 11.52 -40.69 -12.08
N PRO A 480 12.28 -41.77 -11.72
CA PRO A 480 13.65 -41.60 -11.29
C PRO A 480 14.38 -40.81 -12.39
N SER A 481 14.90 -39.65 -12.05
CA SER A 481 15.72 -38.87 -12.98
C SER A 481 16.89 -39.72 -13.43
N GLU A 482 16.95 -40.04 -14.75
CA GLU A 482 18.18 -40.55 -15.34
C GLU A 482 19.31 -39.58 -15.02
N PRO A 483 20.48 -40.07 -14.58
CA PRO A 483 21.58 -39.16 -14.31
C PRO A 483 21.95 -38.41 -15.59
N GLU A 484 21.89 -37.09 -15.53
CA GLU A 484 22.36 -36.22 -16.63
C GLU A 484 23.78 -36.63 -17.02
N GLN A 485 23.94 -37.03 -18.27
CA GLN A 485 25.28 -37.24 -18.83
C GLN A 485 26.03 -35.89 -18.82
N PRO A 486 27.29 -35.86 -18.39
CA PRO A 486 28.06 -34.62 -18.38
C PRO A 486 28.15 -34.07 -19.80
N THR A 487 27.56 -32.91 -20.02
CA THR A 487 27.75 -32.16 -21.26
C THR A 487 29.23 -31.73 -21.34
N THR A 488 29.88 -32.13 -22.39
CA THR A 488 31.26 -31.69 -22.70
C THR A 488 31.29 -30.18 -22.86
N PRO A 489 32.21 -29.46 -22.23
CA PRO A 489 32.29 -28.00 -22.38
C PRO A 489 32.60 -27.64 -23.84
N GLU A 490 31.76 -26.76 -24.42
CA GLU A 490 32.08 -26.18 -25.72
C GLU A 490 33.34 -25.30 -25.60
N ARG A 491 34.24 -25.54 -26.54
CA ARG A 491 35.50 -24.82 -26.67
C ARG A 491 35.23 -23.33 -26.97
N PRO A 492 35.88 -22.37 -26.29
CA PRO A 492 35.69 -20.96 -26.57
C PRO A 492 36.08 -20.64 -28.03
N THR A 493 35.19 -20.03 -28.76
CA THR A 493 35.47 -19.43 -30.07
C THR A 493 36.35 -18.22 -29.91
N THR A 494 37.44 -18.15 -30.69
CA THR A 494 38.39 -17.06 -30.75
C THR A 494 37.68 -15.76 -31.19
N PRO A 495 37.96 -14.60 -30.61
CA PRO A 495 37.39 -13.33 -31.07
C PRO A 495 37.91 -12.96 -32.46
N GLU A 496 37.00 -12.59 -33.34
CA GLU A 496 37.38 -11.99 -34.65
C GLU A 496 38.07 -10.64 -34.45
N GLN A 497 39.17 -10.44 -35.19
CA GLN A 497 39.91 -9.19 -35.25
C GLN A 497 39.08 -8.05 -35.87
N PRO A 498 39.21 -6.82 -35.36
CA PRO A 498 38.53 -5.67 -35.95
C PRO A 498 39.06 -5.34 -37.34
N THR A 499 38.19 -5.19 -38.31
CA THR A 499 38.51 -4.71 -39.61
C THR A 499 38.80 -3.20 -39.59
N THR A 500 39.90 -2.82 -40.20
CA THR A 500 40.37 -1.44 -40.38
C THR A 500 39.39 -0.60 -41.21
N PRO A 501 39.13 0.67 -40.89
CA PRO A 501 38.28 1.53 -41.68
C PRO A 501 39.00 1.94 -42.98
N SER A 502 38.33 1.86 -44.11
CA SER A 502 38.75 2.38 -45.41
C SER A 502 38.74 3.92 -45.43
N GLU A 503 39.77 4.51 -46.01
CA GLU A 503 39.98 5.95 -46.21
C GLU A 503 38.84 6.60 -47.02
N PRO A 504 38.56 7.91 -46.80
CA PRO A 504 37.54 8.64 -47.57
C PRO A 504 38.06 9.08 -48.92
N THR A 505 37.31 8.79 -49.96
CA THR A 505 37.52 9.30 -51.33
C THR A 505 37.16 10.78 -51.43
N THR A 506 38.10 11.52 -52.01
CA THR A 506 38.00 12.95 -52.34
C THR A 506 36.92 13.22 -53.41
N PRO A 507 36.14 14.31 -53.34
CA PRO A 507 35.21 14.65 -54.41
C PRO A 507 35.91 15.37 -55.55
N GLU A 508 35.66 14.95 -56.78
CA GLU A 508 36.00 15.66 -57.99
C GLU A 508 35.14 16.92 -58.18
N GLN A 509 35.79 18.02 -58.60
CA GLN A 509 35.12 19.27 -59.00
C GLN A 509 34.60 19.16 -60.45
N PRO A 510 33.45 19.82 -60.75
CA PRO A 510 32.94 19.88 -62.13
C PRO A 510 33.59 20.99 -62.93
N THR A 511 33.91 20.69 -64.16
CA THR A 511 34.14 21.68 -65.26
C THR A 511 32.85 22.22 -65.80
#